data_2cc8dd5011ccd699d3330ffc34453eb6
#
_entry.id   2cc8dd5011ccd699d3330ffc34453eb6
#
_cell.length_a   1.000
_cell.length_b   1.000
_cell.length_c   1.000
_cell.angle_alpha   90.00
_cell.angle_beta   90.00
_cell.angle_gamma   90.00
#
_symmetry.space_group_name_H-M   'P 1'
#
loop_
_entity.id
_entity.type
_entity.pdbx_description
1 polymer ?
#
loop_
_entity_poly.entity_id
_entity_poly.type
_entity_poly.pdbx_seq_one_letter_code
_entity_poly.pdbx_strand_id
1 'polypeptide(L)'
;MGTVTRGRLVRAWRTMAFAAGLALLLPGGVACAPAAGNLLDNRFQFGLGTFINGSSLKIRLDGEAGLIGTPINWERTFGDKDVTRFRFDGLWRVTDRHHLRLLYTDYSSTAERRIEDEIIWDGDVIPVGALARGTFGFEIIEVAYEYAFVKRPSLEVTGSVGVHVTKLEANLLARLQIGDEQGAVELGGTADVDAPLPVFGARGLWRLGGDVYADILGQTFYLTSGDYEGRILNWRATLLWQWNPHMGVGLGYDWFRVDVDGDEDGFRGTLDWTYKGPQIFFNVTF
;
A
#
# COMPACT_ATOMS: atom_id res chain seq x y z
N MET A 1 -43.32 12.70 -12.88
CA MET A 1 -43.08 13.85 -11.98
C MET A 1 -42.72 13.27 -10.61
N GLY A 2 -41.44 13.27 -10.26
CA GLY A 2 -40.93 12.72 -9.00
C GLY A 2 -39.41 12.73 -9.05
N THR A 3 -38.83 13.91 -8.84
CA THR A 3 -37.38 14.14 -8.73
C THR A 3 -36.89 13.56 -7.43
N VAL A 4 -36.11 12.48 -7.52
CA VAL A 4 -35.31 11.97 -6.39
C VAL A 4 -33.98 12.70 -6.43
N THR A 5 -33.82 13.66 -5.54
CA THR A 5 -32.56 14.37 -5.29
C THR A 5 -31.64 13.43 -4.49
N ARG A 6 -30.73 12.76 -5.14
CA ARG A 6 -29.62 12.06 -4.46
C ARG A 6 -28.63 13.13 -3.99
N GLY A 7 -28.55 13.29 -2.67
CA GLY A 7 -27.63 14.20 -2.02
C GLY A 7 -26.18 13.82 -2.25
N ARG A 8 -25.44 14.72 -2.90
CA ARG A 8 -23.99 14.71 -2.99
C ARG A 8 -23.41 14.92 -1.59
N LEU A 9 -22.87 13.87 -1.00
CA LEU A 9 -21.89 13.99 0.08
C LEU A 9 -20.49 14.05 -0.56
N VAL A 10 -20.16 15.23 -1.07
CA VAL A 10 -18.76 15.56 -1.38
C VAL A 10 -18.05 15.73 -0.04
N ARG A 11 -17.43 14.68 0.47
CA ARG A 11 -16.45 14.79 1.56
C ARG A 11 -15.17 15.38 0.96
N ALA A 12 -15.01 16.70 1.14
CA ALA A 12 -13.75 17.37 0.95
C ALA A 12 -12.72 16.78 1.93
N TRP A 13 -11.85 15.96 1.45
CA TRP A 13 -10.68 15.49 2.20
C TRP A 13 -9.71 16.67 2.32
N ARG A 14 -9.67 17.22 3.51
CA ARG A 14 -8.62 18.15 3.90
C ARG A 14 -7.32 17.34 4.00
N THR A 15 -6.41 17.61 3.09
CA THR A 15 -4.99 17.29 3.21
C THR A 15 -4.51 17.77 4.58
N MET A 16 -4.43 16.88 5.56
CA MET A 16 -3.66 17.13 6.77
C MET A 16 -2.18 16.95 6.40
N ALA A 17 -1.57 18.04 6.00
CA ALA A 17 -0.14 18.15 6.00
C ALA A 17 0.35 18.07 7.45
N PHE A 18 0.75 16.89 7.89
CA PHE A 18 1.54 16.73 9.09
C PHE A 18 2.95 17.25 8.80
N ALA A 19 3.15 18.55 8.98
CA ALA A 19 4.47 19.14 9.11
C ALA A 19 5.01 18.72 10.47
N ALA A 20 5.56 17.51 10.57
CA ALA A 20 6.42 17.15 11.69
C ALA A 20 7.75 17.88 11.51
N GLY A 21 7.85 19.05 12.10
CA GLY A 21 9.10 19.77 12.28
C GLY A 21 10.05 18.96 13.15
N LEU A 22 10.86 18.09 12.53
CA LEU A 22 11.98 17.43 13.19
C LEU A 22 13.12 18.45 13.32
N ALA A 23 13.16 19.16 14.45
CA ALA A 23 14.29 20.01 14.80
C ALA A 23 15.52 19.13 15.03
N LEU A 24 16.40 19.07 14.04
CA LEU A 24 17.75 18.49 14.15
C LEU A 24 18.59 19.37 15.08
N LEU A 25 18.58 19.06 16.38
CA LEU A 25 19.61 19.50 17.32
C LEU A 25 20.85 18.62 17.07
N LEU A 26 21.82 19.16 16.33
CA LEU A 26 23.17 18.61 16.24
C LEU A 26 23.95 19.06 17.46
N PRO A 27 24.36 18.21 18.41
CA PRO A 27 25.41 18.55 19.36
C PRO A 27 26.74 18.27 18.67
N GLY A 28 27.48 19.33 18.37
CA GLY A 28 28.89 19.24 18.02
C GLY A 28 29.69 18.74 19.22
N GLY A 29 30.23 17.55 19.10
CA GLY A 29 31.23 17.00 20.02
C GLY A 29 31.86 15.80 19.35
N VAL A 30 33.16 15.90 19.01
CA VAL A 30 33.96 14.74 18.62
C VAL A 30 34.18 13.90 19.88
N ALA A 31 33.19 13.03 20.18
CA ALA A 31 33.35 11.98 21.17
C ALA A 31 33.70 10.70 20.46
N CYS A 32 34.69 9.98 20.99
CA CYS A 32 35.02 8.60 20.65
C CYS A 32 33.74 7.83 20.42
N ALA A 33 33.51 7.31 19.20
CA ALA A 33 32.27 6.65 18.84
C ALA A 33 32.02 5.51 19.84
N PRO A 34 30.96 5.54 20.65
CA PRO A 34 30.57 4.38 21.42
C PRO A 34 30.26 3.26 20.41
N ALA A 35 30.61 2.03 20.75
CA ALA A 35 30.24 0.89 19.94
C ALA A 35 28.76 0.99 19.56
N ALA A 36 28.47 0.88 18.26
CA ALA A 36 27.10 1.03 17.78
C ALA A 36 26.17 0.12 18.59
N GLY A 37 25.07 0.66 19.11
CA GLY A 37 24.08 -0.10 19.86
C GLY A 37 23.56 -1.25 18.96
N ASN A 38 23.34 -2.40 19.55
CA ASN A 38 22.79 -3.53 18.79
C ASN A 38 21.32 -3.21 18.43
N LEU A 39 20.99 -3.19 17.12
CA LEU A 39 19.64 -2.95 16.62
C LEU A 39 18.59 -3.89 17.27
N LEU A 40 19.00 -5.11 17.62
CA LEU A 40 18.17 -6.11 18.26
C LEU A 40 17.76 -5.73 19.70
N ASP A 41 18.44 -4.79 20.33
CA ASP A 41 18.22 -4.39 21.72
C ASP A 41 17.53 -3.01 21.84
N ASN A 42 17.46 -2.24 20.73
CA ASN A 42 16.83 -0.92 20.72
C ASN A 42 15.33 -1.04 20.93
N ARG A 43 14.79 -0.19 21.83
CA ARG A 43 13.36 -0.22 22.19
C ARG A 43 12.45 0.27 21.09
N PHE A 44 12.88 1.28 20.35
CA PHE A 44 12.15 1.86 19.23
C PHE A 44 13.00 1.84 17.97
N GLN A 45 12.38 1.51 16.87
CA GLN A 45 12.96 1.59 15.54
C GLN A 45 11.96 2.22 14.59
N PHE A 46 12.38 3.24 13.86
CA PHE A 46 11.57 3.93 12.86
C PHE A 46 12.30 3.95 11.53
N GLY A 47 11.63 3.50 10.51
CA GLY A 47 12.08 3.57 9.12
C GLY A 47 11.26 4.60 8.35
N LEU A 48 11.93 5.51 7.67
CA LEU A 48 11.32 6.49 6.79
C LEU A 48 11.98 6.38 5.43
N GLY A 49 11.20 6.09 4.41
CA GLY A 49 11.78 5.83 3.12
C GLY A 49 10.84 6.01 1.96
N THR A 50 11.40 5.66 0.85
CA THR A 50 10.71 5.65 -0.41
C THR A 50 11.03 4.35 -1.13
N PHE A 51 10.08 3.89 -1.95
CA PHE A 51 10.39 2.80 -2.83
C PHE A 51 9.90 3.08 -4.26
N ILE A 52 10.69 2.62 -5.20
CA ILE A 52 10.42 2.73 -6.63
C ILE A 52 9.84 1.40 -7.03
N ASN A 53 8.59 1.37 -7.40
CA ASN A 53 7.96 0.10 -7.72
C ASN A 53 7.22 0.10 -9.05
N GLY A 54 7.30 -1.04 -9.71
CA GLY A 54 6.36 -1.43 -10.74
C GLY A 54 5.07 -1.93 -10.09
N SER A 55 3.94 -1.48 -10.61
CA SER A 55 2.60 -1.92 -10.24
C SER A 55 2.00 -2.73 -11.38
N SER A 56 1.17 -3.68 -11.07
CA SER A 56 0.29 -4.37 -12.02
C SER A 56 -1.07 -4.55 -11.39
N LEU A 57 -2.03 -3.80 -11.90
CA LEU A 57 -3.41 -3.84 -11.45
C LEU A 57 -4.30 -4.37 -12.55
N LYS A 58 -5.02 -5.44 -12.25
CA LYS A 58 -6.17 -5.90 -13.04
C LYS A 58 -7.41 -5.73 -12.20
N ILE A 59 -8.35 -5.00 -12.70
CA ILE A 59 -9.61 -4.73 -12.01
C ILE A 59 -10.77 -4.90 -12.96
N ARG A 60 -11.86 -5.49 -12.47
CA ARG A 60 -13.16 -5.61 -13.13
C ARG A 60 -14.21 -5.15 -12.15
N LEU A 61 -15.05 -4.25 -12.58
CA LEU A 61 -16.22 -3.81 -11.84
C LEU A 61 -17.46 -4.21 -12.61
N ASP A 62 -18.28 -5.04 -11.98
CA ASP A 62 -19.50 -5.57 -12.54
C ASP A 62 -20.69 -4.63 -12.22
N GLY A 63 -21.61 -4.48 -13.16
CA GLY A 63 -22.79 -3.67 -12.99
C GLY A 63 -23.91 -4.41 -12.25
N GLU A 64 -25.00 -3.70 -11.98
CA GLU A 64 -26.21 -4.27 -11.43
C GLU A 64 -26.84 -5.29 -12.40
N ALA A 65 -27.69 -6.18 -11.88
CA ALA A 65 -28.44 -7.19 -12.64
C ALA A 65 -27.57 -8.21 -13.43
N GLY A 66 -26.33 -8.47 -12.96
CA GLY A 66 -25.46 -9.50 -13.55
C GLY A 66 -24.74 -9.05 -14.83
N LEU A 67 -24.65 -7.75 -15.09
CA LEU A 67 -23.81 -7.21 -16.15
C LEU A 67 -22.34 -7.38 -15.78
N ILE A 68 -21.64 -8.26 -16.50
CA ILE A 68 -20.22 -8.52 -16.26
C ILE A 68 -19.39 -7.39 -16.88
N GLY A 69 -18.55 -6.76 -16.06
CA GLY A 69 -17.64 -5.72 -16.47
C GLY A 69 -16.47 -6.24 -17.30
N THR A 70 -15.79 -5.32 -17.98
CA THR A 70 -14.57 -5.62 -18.74
C THR A 70 -13.37 -5.66 -17.79
N PRO A 71 -12.57 -6.73 -17.75
CA PRO A 71 -11.33 -6.75 -17.00
C PRO A 71 -10.33 -5.75 -17.58
N ILE A 72 -9.99 -4.71 -16.82
CA ILE A 72 -9.05 -3.65 -17.23
C ILE A 72 -7.66 -3.97 -16.65
N ASN A 73 -6.65 -3.98 -17.51
CA ASN A 73 -5.28 -3.87 -17.06
C ASN A 73 -4.93 -2.39 -17.00
N TRP A 74 -4.81 -1.86 -15.78
CA TRP A 74 -4.70 -0.42 -15.52
C TRP A 74 -3.49 0.22 -16.19
N GLU A 75 -2.33 -0.43 -16.07
CA GLU A 75 -1.08 0.07 -16.63
C GLU A 75 -1.09 0.07 -18.16
N ARG A 76 -1.71 -0.94 -18.77
CA ARG A 76 -1.87 -0.98 -20.23
C ARG A 76 -2.82 0.12 -20.71
N THR A 77 -3.92 0.33 -20.00
CA THR A 77 -4.96 1.29 -20.41
C THR A 77 -4.53 2.72 -20.14
N PHE A 78 -3.92 3.02 -18.98
CA PHE A 78 -3.58 4.37 -18.54
C PHE A 78 -2.08 4.69 -18.58
N GLY A 79 -1.26 3.69 -18.85
CA GLY A 79 0.20 3.80 -18.90
C GLY A 79 0.85 3.37 -17.59
N ASP A 80 2.02 2.77 -17.76
CA ASP A 80 2.90 2.42 -16.65
C ASP A 80 3.61 3.68 -16.16
N LYS A 81 3.54 3.92 -14.86
CA LYS A 81 4.31 4.98 -14.22
C LYS A 81 5.07 4.36 -13.07
N ASP A 82 6.38 4.35 -13.18
CA ASP A 82 7.24 4.16 -12.02
C ASP A 82 6.95 5.27 -11.02
N VAL A 83 6.47 4.90 -9.86
CA VAL A 83 6.04 5.86 -8.85
C VAL A 83 6.87 5.72 -7.60
N THR A 84 7.43 6.85 -7.20
CA THR A 84 8.08 6.99 -5.91
C THR A 84 7.02 7.15 -4.84
N ARG A 85 7.03 6.27 -3.84
CA ARG A 85 6.04 6.22 -2.76
C ARG A 85 6.67 6.46 -1.42
N PHE A 86 5.94 7.12 -0.56
CA PHE A 86 6.30 7.29 0.84
C PHE A 86 5.98 6.01 1.61
N ARG A 87 6.89 5.65 2.54
CA ARG A 87 6.70 4.55 3.46
C ARG A 87 7.26 4.90 4.83
N PHE A 88 6.48 4.60 5.84
CA PHE A 88 6.86 4.67 7.23
C PHE A 88 6.72 3.28 7.86
N ASP A 89 7.77 2.82 8.54
CA ASP A 89 7.79 1.61 9.35
C ASP A 89 8.12 1.99 10.80
N GLY A 90 7.40 1.42 11.75
CA GLY A 90 7.65 1.58 13.18
C GLY A 90 7.70 0.23 13.87
N LEU A 91 8.65 0.03 14.78
CA LEU A 91 8.72 -1.11 15.67
C LEU A 91 8.94 -0.61 17.09
N TRP A 92 8.08 -1.06 17.99
CA TRP A 92 8.21 -0.86 19.42
C TRP A 92 8.39 -2.19 20.14
N ARG A 93 9.55 -2.42 20.73
CA ARG A 93 9.79 -3.54 21.63
C ARG A 93 9.26 -3.18 23.01
N VAL A 94 8.03 -3.64 23.30
CA VAL A 94 7.37 -3.44 24.61
C VAL A 94 8.17 -4.18 25.70
N THR A 95 8.62 -5.38 25.37
CA THR A 95 9.58 -6.20 26.13
C THR A 95 10.57 -6.85 25.17
N ASP A 96 11.53 -7.61 25.67
CA ASP A 96 12.50 -8.34 24.85
C ASP A 96 11.86 -9.29 23.82
N ARG A 97 10.64 -9.77 24.11
CA ARG A 97 9.95 -10.76 23.27
C ARG A 97 8.63 -10.28 22.67
N HIS A 98 8.07 -9.17 23.18
CA HIS A 98 6.77 -8.68 22.76
C HIS A 98 6.93 -7.34 22.03
N HIS A 99 6.58 -7.30 20.76
CA HIS A 99 6.74 -6.12 19.94
C HIS A 99 5.42 -5.71 19.30
N LEU A 100 5.31 -4.42 19.00
CA LEU A 100 4.28 -3.85 18.15
C LEU A 100 4.93 -3.27 16.91
N ARG A 101 4.42 -3.61 15.75
CA ARG A 101 4.87 -3.07 14.46
C ARG A 101 3.76 -2.27 13.82
N LEU A 102 4.14 -1.15 13.22
CA LEU A 102 3.29 -0.26 12.44
C LEU A 102 3.89 -0.10 11.05
N LEU A 103 3.04 -0.14 10.04
CA LEU A 103 3.37 0.23 8.66
C LEU A 103 2.34 1.24 8.17
N TYR A 104 2.80 2.27 7.46
CA TYR A 104 1.98 3.17 6.68
C TYR A 104 2.59 3.37 5.30
N THR A 105 1.76 3.29 4.27
CA THR A 105 2.12 3.67 2.90
C THR A 105 0.87 4.11 2.16
N ASP A 106 1.02 5.09 1.28
CA ASP A 106 -0.05 5.61 0.44
C ASP A 106 0.40 5.81 -1.00
N TYR A 107 -0.56 5.87 -1.89
CA TYR A 107 -0.35 6.11 -3.30
C TYR A 107 -1.60 6.61 -4.00
N SER A 108 -1.44 7.53 -4.94
CA SER A 108 -2.50 7.92 -5.86
C SER A 108 -1.91 8.29 -7.22
N SER A 109 -2.55 7.86 -8.29
CA SER A 109 -2.20 8.19 -9.66
C SER A 109 -3.45 8.50 -10.47
N THR A 110 -3.35 9.51 -11.32
CA THR A 110 -4.40 9.87 -12.28
C THR A 110 -3.79 9.96 -13.67
N ALA A 111 -4.44 9.36 -14.64
CA ALA A 111 -4.05 9.46 -16.04
C ALA A 111 -5.27 9.63 -16.96
N GLU A 112 -5.08 10.31 -18.08
CA GLU A 112 -6.09 10.42 -19.13
C GLU A 112 -5.61 9.72 -20.37
N ARG A 113 -6.49 8.94 -20.99
CA ARG A 113 -6.23 8.20 -22.23
C ARG A 113 -7.47 8.15 -23.10
N ARG A 114 -7.24 8.05 -24.40
CA ARG A 114 -8.30 7.71 -25.34
C ARG A 114 -8.49 6.19 -25.33
N ILE A 115 -9.72 5.75 -25.17
CA ILE A 115 -10.07 4.32 -25.09
C ILE A 115 -9.91 3.69 -26.47
N GLU A 116 -9.15 2.60 -26.54
CA GLU A 116 -8.86 1.84 -27.77
C GLU A 116 -9.81 0.67 -27.98
N ASP A 117 -10.29 0.04 -26.88
CA ASP A 117 -11.26 -1.03 -26.89
C ASP A 117 -12.47 -0.66 -26.02
N GLU A 118 -13.68 -1.11 -26.38
CA GLU A 118 -14.87 -0.87 -25.57
C GLU A 118 -14.73 -1.42 -24.17
N ILE A 119 -15.10 -0.64 -23.16
CA ILE A 119 -15.00 -0.98 -21.74
C ILE A 119 -16.40 -0.95 -21.12
N ILE A 120 -16.79 -2.03 -20.46
CA ILE A 120 -17.95 -2.07 -19.57
C ILE A 120 -17.44 -1.89 -18.14
N TRP A 121 -17.91 -0.83 -17.47
CA TRP A 121 -17.48 -0.47 -16.13
C TRP A 121 -18.67 -0.01 -15.30
N ASP A 122 -18.95 -0.69 -14.18
CA ASP A 122 -20.10 -0.40 -13.30
C ASP A 122 -21.45 -0.37 -14.06
N GLY A 123 -21.59 -1.21 -15.08
CA GLY A 123 -22.76 -1.26 -15.94
C GLY A 123 -22.81 -0.24 -17.09
N ASP A 124 -21.92 0.74 -17.10
CA ASP A 124 -21.80 1.71 -18.20
C ASP A 124 -20.92 1.17 -19.32
N VAL A 125 -21.34 1.42 -20.57
CA VAL A 125 -20.56 1.08 -21.77
C VAL A 125 -19.78 2.30 -22.23
N ILE A 126 -18.45 2.25 -22.10
CA ILE A 126 -17.52 3.28 -22.56
C ILE A 126 -17.05 2.91 -23.95
N PRO A 127 -17.46 3.63 -25.00
CA PRO A 127 -17.12 3.27 -26.35
C PRO A 127 -15.68 3.61 -26.74
N VAL A 128 -15.20 2.97 -27.78
CA VAL A 128 -13.92 3.28 -28.43
C VAL A 128 -13.87 4.76 -28.81
N GLY A 129 -12.71 5.39 -28.58
CA GLY A 129 -12.48 6.80 -28.88
C GLY A 129 -12.89 7.78 -27.79
N ALA A 130 -13.61 7.34 -26.74
CA ALA A 130 -13.88 8.18 -25.58
C ALA A 130 -12.59 8.62 -24.89
N LEU A 131 -12.58 9.85 -24.35
CA LEU A 131 -11.50 10.31 -23.48
C LEU A 131 -11.82 9.90 -22.06
N ALA A 132 -11.07 8.94 -21.54
CA ALA A 132 -11.24 8.45 -20.18
C ALA A 132 -10.14 8.95 -19.25
N ARG A 133 -10.57 9.32 -18.03
CA ARG A 133 -9.70 9.63 -16.90
C ARG A 133 -9.80 8.47 -15.92
N GLY A 134 -8.68 7.80 -15.68
CA GLY A 134 -8.53 6.78 -14.65
C GLY A 134 -7.79 7.35 -13.45
N THR A 135 -8.33 7.16 -12.24
CA THR A 135 -7.66 7.45 -10.98
C THR A 135 -7.58 6.15 -10.20
N PHE A 136 -6.39 5.80 -9.75
CA PHE A 136 -6.16 4.68 -8.86
C PHE A 136 -5.36 5.14 -7.65
N GLY A 137 -5.85 4.80 -6.46
CA GLY A 137 -5.21 5.10 -5.20
C GLY A 137 -5.30 3.95 -4.22
N PHE A 138 -4.36 3.91 -3.28
CA PHE A 138 -4.46 3.05 -2.11
C PHE A 138 -3.80 3.69 -0.89
N GLU A 139 -4.29 3.31 0.26
CA GLU A 139 -3.71 3.59 1.56
C GLU A 139 -3.64 2.27 2.34
N ILE A 140 -2.48 1.97 2.90
CA ILE A 140 -2.27 0.79 3.73
C ILE A 140 -1.79 1.22 5.09
N ILE A 141 -2.53 0.82 6.12
CA ILE A 141 -2.14 0.90 7.52
C ILE A 141 -2.08 -0.53 8.07
N GLU A 142 -0.94 -0.94 8.57
CA GLU A 142 -0.80 -2.23 9.25
C GLU A 142 -0.43 -2.01 10.71
N VAL A 143 -1.10 -2.72 11.59
CA VAL A 143 -0.72 -2.86 13.00
C VAL A 143 -0.57 -4.34 13.29
N ALA A 144 0.62 -4.76 13.73
CA ALA A 144 0.91 -6.14 14.05
C ALA A 144 1.55 -6.29 15.42
N TYR A 145 1.10 -7.29 16.16
CA TYR A 145 1.78 -7.80 17.32
C TYR A 145 2.76 -8.87 16.88
N GLU A 146 4.00 -8.82 17.39
CA GLU A 146 5.05 -9.80 17.13
C GLU A 146 5.55 -10.44 18.44
N TYR A 147 5.77 -11.76 18.41
CA TYR A 147 6.40 -12.49 19.48
C TYR A 147 7.73 -13.11 19.05
N ALA A 148 8.82 -12.80 19.75
CA ALA A 148 10.14 -13.31 19.46
C ALA A 148 10.33 -14.71 20.05
N PHE A 149 10.21 -15.73 19.22
CA PHE A 149 10.50 -17.13 19.59
C PHE A 149 11.99 -17.36 19.81
N VAL A 150 12.82 -16.73 18.96
CA VAL A 150 14.26 -16.74 19.09
C VAL A 150 14.75 -15.33 19.35
N LYS A 151 15.50 -15.16 20.43
CA LYS A 151 16.16 -13.91 20.80
C LYS A 151 17.59 -14.23 21.20
N ARG A 152 18.55 -13.89 20.33
CA ARG A 152 19.98 -14.06 20.50
C ARG A 152 20.68 -12.73 20.17
N PRO A 153 21.93 -12.50 20.60
CA PRO A 153 22.64 -11.26 20.31
C PRO A 153 22.80 -10.92 18.82
N SER A 154 22.72 -11.94 17.94
CA SER A 154 22.88 -11.78 16.48
C SER A 154 21.65 -12.20 15.68
N LEU A 155 20.59 -12.69 16.32
CA LEU A 155 19.42 -13.24 15.62
C LEU A 155 18.14 -13.06 16.44
N GLU A 156 17.15 -12.48 15.83
CA GLU A 156 15.77 -12.45 16.32
C GLU A 156 14.86 -13.09 15.28
N VAL A 157 14.00 -14.03 15.71
CA VAL A 157 12.96 -14.60 14.86
C VAL A 157 11.63 -14.41 15.56
N THR A 158 10.71 -13.73 14.89
CA THR A 158 9.38 -13.42 15.40
C THR A 158 8.30 -14.08 14.56
N GLY A 159 7.19 -14.40 15.18
CA GLY A 159 5.92 -14.65 14.52
C GLY A 159 4.98 -13.48 14.81
N SER A 160 4.10 -13.16 13.90
CA SER A 160 3.20 -12.02 14.02
C SER A 160 1.75 -12.35 13.70
N VAL A 161 0.86 -11.61 14.35
CA VAL A 161 -0.55 -11.49 14.00
C VAL A 161 -0.89 -10.01 13.96
N GLY A 162 -1.61 -9.58 12.93
CA GLY A 162 -1.91 -8.17 12.74
C GLY A 162 -3.18 -7.95 11.93
N VAL A 163 -3.46 -6.68 11.69
CA VAL A 163 -4.54 -6.23 10.82
C VAL A 163 -3.95 -5.29 9.77
N HIS A 164 -4.23 -5.59 8.52
CA HIS A 164 -3.98 -4.75 7.37
C HIS A 164 -5.27 -4.01 7.04
N VAL A 165 -5.33 -2.72 7.27
CA VAL A 165 -6.42 -1.88 6.77
C VAL A 165 -5.96 -1.35 5.43
N THR A 166 -6.54 -1.91 4.37
CA THR A 166 -6.24 -1.52 2.99
C THR A 166 -7.45 -0.80 2.42
N LYS A 167 -7.25 0.45 2.03
CA LYS A 167 -8.22 1.22 1.27
C LYS A 167 -7.75 1.29 -0.16
N LEU A 168 -8.60 0.86 -1.07
CA LEU A 168 -8.36 0.91 -2.50
C LEU A 168 -9.46 1.75 -3.14
N GLU A 169 -9.08 2.66 -4.00
CA GLU A 169 -10.00 3.46 -4.81
C GLU A 169 -9.61 3.35 -6.28
N ALA A 170 -10.53 2.93 -7.12
CA ALA A 170 -10.38 2.94 -8.56
C ALA A 170 -11.56 3.70 -9.18
N ASN A 171 -11.28 4.81 -9.82
CA ASN A 171 -12.28 5.63 -10.47
C ASN A 171 -12.01 5.69 -11.98
N LEU A 172 -13.03 5.43 -12.77
CA LEU A 172 -12.99 5.55 -14.22
C LEU A 172 -14.11 6.48 -14.67
N LEU A 173 -13.74 7.61 -15.26
CA LEU A 173 -14.68 8.59 -15.82
C LEU A 173 -14.36 8.81 -17.29
N ALA A 174 -15.32 8.59 -18.17
CA ALA A 174 -15.20 8.82 -19.60
C ALA A 174 -16.10 9.97 -20.06
N ARG A 175 -15.62 10.78 -20.98
CA ARG A 175 -16.37 11.86 -21.63
C ARG A 175 -16.53 11.55 -23.10
N LEU A 176 -17.78 11.57 -23.53
CA LEU A 176 -18.17 11.50 -24.94
C LEU A 176 -18.57 12.89 -25.42
N GLN A 177 -17.96 13.32 -26.51
CA GLN A 177 -18.38 14.50 -27.24
C GLN A 177 -19.36 14.06 -28.33
N ILE A 178 -20.64 14.40 -28.17
CA ILE A 178 -21.69 14.06 -29.12
C ILE A 178 -21.96 15.31 -29.98
N GLY A 179 -21.42 15.30 -31.23
CA GLY A 179 -21.63 16.40 -32.19
C GLY A 179 -20.93 17.71 -31.82
N ASP A 180 -21.31 18.79 -32.53
CA ASP A 180 -20.79 20.15 -32.30
C ASP A 180 -21.45 20.88 -31.12
N GLU A 181 -22.48 20.32 -30.54
CA GLU A 181 -23.16 20.89 -29.36
C GLU A 181 -22.47 20.39 -28.07
N GLN A 182 -22.34 21.29 -27.08
CA GLN A 182 -21.68 21.11 -25.80
C GLN A 182 -22.38 20.09 -24.85
N GLY A 183 -22.74 18.92 -25.35
CA GLY A 183 -23.29 17.83 -24.57
C GLY A 183 -22.21 16.79 -24.27
N ALA A 184 -21.52 16.89 -23.12
CA ALA A 184 -20.68 15.81 -22.64
C ALA A 184 -21.53 14.86 -21.78
N VAL A 185 -21.60 13.58 -22.17
CA VAL A 185 -22.12 12.51 -21.30
C VAL A 185 -20.94 11.98 -20.49
N GLU A 186 -21.07 11.99 -19.17
CA GLU A 186 -20.11 11.34 -18.27
C GLU A 186 -20.60 9.91 -18.01
N LEU A 187 -19.75 8.95 -18.32
CA LEU A 187 -19.94 7.51 -18.10
C LEU A 187 -18.85 7.02 -17.17
N GLY A 188 -19.16 6.03 -16.34
CA GLY A 188 -18.18 5.40 -15.46
C GLY A 188 -18.64 5.33 -14.01
N GLY A 189 -17.74 4.87 -13.15
CA GLY A 189 -18.03 4.64 -11.74
C GLY A 189 -16.77 4.57 -10.90
N THR A 190 -16.97 4.46 -9.59
CA THR A 190 -15.92 4.32 -8.59
C THR A 190 -16.05 2.98 -7.89
N ALA A 191 -14.95 2.22 -7.85
CA ALA A 191 -14.81 1.05 -7.00
C ALA A 191 -14.02 1.45 -5.75
N ASP A 192 -14.64 1.32 -4.59
CA ASP A 192 -14.03 1.54 -3.28
C ASP A 192 -14.01 0.23 -2.51
N VAL A 193 -12.84 -0.15 -2.00
CA VAL A 193 -12.66 -1.31 -1.13
C VAL A 193 -12.00 -0.87 0.15
N ASP A 194 -12.72 -0.96 1.26
CA ASP A 194 -12.22 -0.78 2.62
C ASP A 194 -12.22 -2.15 3.32
N ALA A 195 -11.06 -2.78 3.41
CA ALA A 195 -10.96 -4.12 3.98
C ALA A 195 -9.93 -4.18 5.13
N PRO A 196 -10.40 -4.34 6.39
CA PRO A 196 -9.54 -4.75 7.49
C PRO A 196 -9.27 -6.25 7.38
N LEU A 197 -8.10 -6.61 6.87
CA LEU A 197 -7.72 -8.00 6.65
C LEU A 197 -6.74 -8.46 7.74
N PRO A 198 -7.04 -9.51 8.53
CA PRO A 198 -6.08 -10.09 9.44
C PRO A 198 -4.90 -10.66 8.65
N VAL A 199 -3.69 -10.52 9.20
CA VAL A 199 -2.47 -11.05 8.59
C VAL A 199 -1.66 -11.84 9.59
N PHE A 200 -1.05 -12.92 9.12
CA PHE A 200 -0.14 -13.75 9.88
C PHE A 200 1.23 -13.69 9.23
N GLY A 201 2.29 -13.61 10.02
CA GLY A 201 3.62 -13.47 9.46
C GLY A 201 4.73 -14.05 10.32
N ALA A 202 5.90 -14.05 9.70
CA ALA A 202 7.15 -14.34 10.37
C ALA A 202 8.22 -13.35 9.89
N ARG A 203 9.13 -12.98 10.81
CA ARG A 203 10.24 -12.08 10.52
C ARG A 203 11.52 -12.63 11.12
N GLY A 204 12.60 -12.49 10.38
CA GLY A 204 13.95 -12.79 10.85
C GLY A 204 14.82 -11.55 10.73
N LEU A 205 15.47 -11.14 11.81
CA LEU A 205 16.44 -10.06 11.86
C LEU A 205 17.80 -10.63 12.29
N TRP A 206 18.79 -10.53 11.42
CA TRP A 206 20.14 -11.05 11.63
C TRP A 206 21.17 -9.94 11.64
N ARG A 207 22.06 -9.96 12.62
CA ARG A 207 23.31 -9.19 12.58
C ARG A 207 24.35 -9.99 11.79
N LEU A 208 24.67 -9.54 10.58
CA LEU A 208 25.59 -10.24 9.67
C LEU A 208 27.05 -10.03 10.07
N GLY A 209 27.35 -8.93 10.74
CA GLY A 209 28.67 -8.57 11.23
C GLY A 209 28.86 -7.06 11.21
N GLY A 210 29.72 -6.55 12.11
CA GLY A 210 29.83 -5.12 12.31
C GLY A 210 28.46 -4.51 12.63
N ASP A 211 28.09 -3.51 11.88
CA ASP A 211 26.82 -2.77 12.02
C ASP A 211 25.87 -3.01 10.85
N VAL A 212 25.99 -4.17 10.18
CA VAL A 212 25.13 -4.59 9.07
C VAL A 212 24.14 -5.65 9.53
N TYR A 213 22.88 -5.43 9.17
CA TYR A 213 21.76 -6.30 9.52
C TYR A 213 20.98 -6.70 8.27
N ALA A 214 20.50 -7.94 8.26
CA ALA A 214 19.51 -8.42 7.28
C ALA A 214 18.16 -8.60 7.98
N ASP A 215 17.10 -8.13 7.36
CA ASP A 215 15.72 -8.25 7.84
C ASP A 215 14.87 -8.85 6.73
N ILE A 216 14.24 -9.99 7.02
CA ILE A 216 13.34 -10.68 6.09
C ILE A 216 12.00 -10.86 6.78
N LEU A 217 10.93 -10.37 6.13
CA LEU A 217 9.55 -10.47 6.57
C LEU A 217 8.74 -11.21 5.52
N GLY A 218 7.91 -12.15 5.97
CA GLY A 218 6.88 -12.77 5.15
C GLY A 218 5.54 -12.72 5.87
N GLN A 219 4.47 -12.38 5.15
CA GLN A 219 3.11 -12.33 5.69
C GLN A 219 2.12 -12.89 4.68
N THR A 220 1.07 -13.50 5.20
CA THR A 220 -0.01 -14.05 4.38
C THR A 220 -1.34 -13.94 5.11
N PHE A 221 -2.38 -13.87 4.31
CA PHE A 221 -3.75 -14.03 4.75
C PHE A 221 -4.60 -14.61 3.62
N TYR A 222 -5.59 -15.40 4.01
CA TYR A 222 -6.60 -15.92 3.11
C TYR A 222 -7.93 -16.00 3.86
N LEU A 223 -8.96 -15.46 3.27
CA LEU A 223 -10.33 -15.51 3.79
C LEU A 223 -11.29 -15.85 2.66
N THR A 224 -12.19 -16.79 2.97
CA THR A 224 -13.42 -16.98 2.20
C THR A 224 -14.57 -16.79 3.20
N SER A 225 -15.43 -15.83 2.94
CA SER A 225 -16.59 -15.53 3.80
C SER A 225 -17.76 -15.08 2.93
N GLY A 226 -18.81 -15.93 2.84
CA GLY A 226 -19.93 -15.67 1.94
C GLY A 226 -19.48 -15.59 0.48
N ASP A 227 -19.84 -14.49 -0.16
CA ASP A 227 -19.52 -14.20 -1.57
C ASP A 227 -18.22 -13.36 -1.72
N TYR A 228 -17.42 -13.28 -0.63
CA TYR A 228 -16.09 -12.66 -0.65
C TYR A 228 -14.96 -13.67 -0.54
N GLU A 229 -13.99 -13.55 -1.42
CA GLU A 229 -12.70 -14.22 -1.32
C GLU A 229 -11.58 -13.18 -1.34
N GLY A 230 -10.69 -13.21 -0.33
CA GLY A 230 -9.57 -12.29 -0.21
C GLY A 230 -8.27 -13.01 0.13
N ARG A 231 -7.20 -12.64 -0.56
CA ARG A 231 -5.86 -13.15 -0.31
C ARG A 231 -4.83 -12.04 -0.29
N ILE A 232 -3.97 -12.07 0.72
CA ILE A 232 -2.77 -11.23 0.79
C ILE A 232 -1.54 -12.11 0.84
N LEU A 233 -0.52 -11.72 0.11
CA LEU A 233 0.83 -12.27 0.22
C LEU A 233 1.82 -11.12 0.16
N ASN A 234 2.64 -10.99 1.19
CA ASN A 234 3.65 -9.94 1.32
C ASN A 234 4.97 -10.55 1.74
N TRP A 235 6.05 -10.18 1.09
CA TRP A 235 7.38 -10.45 1.59
C TRP A 235 8.33 -9.28 1.31
N ARG A 236 9.26 -9.08 2.22
CA ARG A 236 10.25 -8.02 2.18
C ARG A 236 11.60 -8.56 2.62
N ALA A 237 12.65 -8.18 1.91
CA ALA A 237 14.01 -8.43 2.32
C ALA A 237 14.78 -7.11 2.32
N THR A 238 15.49 -6.81 3.40
CA THR A 238 16.25 -5.57 3.54
C THR A 238 17.64 -5.82 4.11
N LEU A 239 18.60 -5.00 3.69
CA LEU A 239 19.89 -4.85 4.32
C LEU A 239 19.96 -3.46 4.94
N LEU A 240 20.30 -3.39 6.21
CA LEU A 240 20.41 -2.16 6.98
C LEU A 240 21.85 -2.01 7.47
N TRP A 241 22.45 -0.87 7.22
CA TRP A 241 23.72 -0.47 7.77
C TRP A 241 23.52 0.68 8.75
N GLN A 242 23.94 0.48 10.02
CA GLN A 242 23.96 1.50 11.05
C GLN A 242 25.35 2.09 11.16
N TRP A 243 25.52 3.40 10.92
CA TRP A 243 26.82 4.07 11.08
C TRP A 243 27.03 4.63 12.48
N ASN A 244 25.96 4.66 13.29
CA ASN A 244 26.02 4.98 14.72
C ASN A 244 24.90 4.28 15.49
N PRO A 245 24.86 4.32 16.84
CA PRO A 245 23.85 3.62 17.65
C PRO A 245 22.40 3.95 17.32
N HIS A 246 22.14 5.11 16.72
CA HIS A 246 20.78 5.65 16.55
C HIS A 246 20.38 5.81 15.09
N MET A 247 21.29 5.73 14.14
CA MET A 247 21.01 6.06 12.74
C MET A 247 21.58 5.02 11.78
N GLY A 248 20.83 4.73 10.74
CA GLY A 248 21.23 3.83 9.68
C GLY A 248 20.50 4.13 8.37
N VAL A 249 20.96 3.47 7.32
CA VAL A 249 20.31 3.46 6.01
C VAL A 249 20.10 2.03 5.57
N GLY A 250 18.95 1.77 4.98
CA GLY A 250 18.59 0.47 4.50
C GLY A 250 18.26 0.47 3.01
N LEU A 251 18.61 -0.64 2.38
CA LEU A 251 18.20 -1.00 1.03
C LEU A 251 17.40 -2.27 1.10
N GLY A 252 16.33 -2.36 0.33
CA GLY A 252 15.50 -3.54 0.35
C GLY A 252 14.77 -3.77 -0.95
N TYR A 253 14.07 -4.87 -0.98
CA TYR A 253 13.14 -5.24 -2.02
C TYR A 253 11.84 -5.70 -1.39
N ASP A 254 10.73 -5.18 -1.88
CA ASP A 254 9.39 -5.49 -1.43
C ASP A 254 8.58 -6.13 -2.56
N TRP A 255 7.75 -7.11 -2.22
CA TRP A 255 6.80 -7.74 -3.12
C TRP A 255 5.50 -7.98 -2.37
N PHE A 256 4.43 -7.42 -2.88
CA PHE A 256 3.11 -7.48 -2.29
C PHE A 256 2.09 -7.87 -3.36
N ARG A 257 1.19 -8.75 -3.02
CA ARG A 257 0.06 -9.13 -3.85
C ARG A 257 -1.21 -9.20 -3.01
N VAL A 258 -2.27 -8.65 -3.56
CA VAL A 258 -3.63 -8.79 -3.06
C VAL A 258 -4.53 -9.23 -4.19
N ASP A 259 -5.32 -10.26 -3.92
CA ASP A 259 -6.38 -10.76 -4.78
C ASP A 259 -7.70 -10.61 -4.00
N VAL A 260 -8.71 -10.01 -4.60
CA VAL A 260 -10.06 -9.87 -4.03
C VAL A 260 -11.07 -10.24 -5.10
N ASP A 261 -12.01 -11.09 -4.73
CA ASP A 261 -13.20 -11.43 -5.51
C ASP A 261 -14.42 -11.19 -4.62
N GLY A 262 -15.39 -10.43 -5.10
CA GLY A 262 -16.57 -10.06 -4.34
C GLY A 262 -17.81 -9.94 -5.20
N ASP A 263 -18.95 -10.38 -4.65
CA ASP A 263 -20.28 -10.26 -5.26
C ASP A 263 -21.31 -9.78 -4.23
N GLU A 264 -21.00 -8.69 -3.52
CA GLU A 264 -21.90 -8.08 -2.53
C GLU A 264 -22.06 -6.58 -2.76
N ASP A 265 -23.04 -5.97 -2.05
CA ASP A 265 -23.27 -4.53 -2.04
C ASP A 265 -22.02 -3.81 -1.51
N GLY A 266 -21.36 -3.04 -2.38
CA GLY A 266 -20.13 -2.28 -2.10
C GLY A 266 -18.99 -2.58 -3.06
N PHE A 267 -18.75 -3.84 -3.37
CA PHE A 267 -17.80 -4.24 -4.40
C PHE A 267 -18.28 -5.52 -5.10
N ARG A 268 -18.60 -5.39 -6.38
CA ARG A 268 -18.94 -6.52 -7.24
C ARG A 268 -17.95 -6.58 -8.38
N GLY A 269 -17.09 -7.61 -8.34
CA GLY A 269 -16.02 -7.71 -9.34
C GLY A 269 -14.79 -8.43 -8.85
N THR A 270 -13.68 -8.23 -9.54
CA THR A 270 -12.39 -8.84 -9.20
C THR A 270 -11.28 -7.79 -9.19
N LEU A 271 -10.36 -7.92 -8.24
CA LEU A 271 -9.17 -7.10 -8.13
C LEU A 271 -7.96 -8.02 -7.94
N ASP A 272 -6.98 -7.94 -8.83
CA ASP A 272 -5.65 -8.56 -8.70
C ASP A 272 -4.63 -7.43 -8.80
N TRP A 273 -4.00 -7.15 -7.68
CA TRP A 273 -3.02 -6.10 -7.61
C TRP A 273 -1.71 -6.60 -7.04
N THR A 274 -0.66 -6.37 -7.79
CA THR A 274 0.72 -6.70 -7.38
C THR A 274 1.57 -5.46 -7.48
N TYR A 275 2.34 -5.18 -6.43
CA TYR A 275 3.45 -4.24 -6.53
C TYR A 275 4.75 -4.89 -6.06
N LYS A 276 5.86 -4.48 -6.67
CA LYS A 276 7.19 -4.97 -6.33
C LYS A 276 8.26 -3.96 -6.73
N GLY A 277 9.33 -3.89 -5.96
CA GLY A 277 10.44 -3.02 -6.32
C GLY A 277 11.45 -2.79 -5.22
N PRO A 278 12.55 -2.12 -5.56
CA PRO A 278 13.56 -1.72 -4.58
C PRO A 278 13.06 -0.56 -3.71
N GLN A 279 13.53 -0.55 -2.47
CA GLN A 279 13.29 0.53 -1.51
C GLN A 279 14.60 1.02 -0.90
N ILE A 280 14.61 2.29 -0.55
CA ILE A 280 15.66 2.91 0.26
C ILE A 280 15.00 3.62 1.43
N PHE A 281 15.56 3.46 2.62
CA PHE A 281 15.00 4.09 3.81
C PHE A 281 16.09 4.51 4.80
N PHE A 282 15.78 5.57 5.51
CA PHE A 282 16.54 6.04 6.66
C PHE A 282 15.97 5.40 7.92
N ASN A 283 16.82 4.89 8.78
CA ASN A 283 16.44 4.21 10.01
C ASN A 283 16.92 4.99 11.24
N VAL A 284 16.03 5.18 12.19
CA VAL A 284 16.32 5.81 13.48
C VAL A 284 15.92 4.88 14.61
N THR A 285 16.79 4.73 15.60
CA THR A 285 16.59 3.78 16.72
C THR A 285 16.94 4.39 18.07
N PHE A 286 16.21 3.97 19.09
CA PHE A 286 16.38 4.44 20.49
C PHE A 286 16.29 3.29 21.48
#